data_b16a64a1b723ff848e3914bce6d4957d
#
_entry.id   b16a64a1b723ff848e3914bce6d4957d
#
_cell.length_a   1.000
_cell.length_b   1.000
_cell.length_c   1.000
_cell.angle_alpha   90.00
_cell.angle_beta   90.00
_cell.angle_gamma   90.00
#
_symmetry.space_group_name_H-M   'P 1'
#
loop_
_entity.id
_entity.type
_entity.pdbx_description
1 polymer ?
#
loop_
_entity_poly.entity_id
_entity_poly.type
_entity_poly.pdbx_seq_one_letter_code
_entity_poly.pdbx_strand_id
1 'polypeptide(L)'
;MIRRETIPDANTILIYDCCRIIGTTVCIGGATAAIAYHCLSRNEVHMEAVGSAAKFASLSRYMADPISGRQMLDANKNDMKCRMEELVMRIQYDFCRSLEAEENFGKKFLVDRWERKEGGGGITCVLQDGDVFEKAGVNISVVHGNLPKGAIQQMRSRGKQLADGELPFFAVGVSAVIHPRNPFVPTIHFNYRYFEVTDSTGQRQWWFGGGTDLTPYYLNEEDAKHFHRTLKEACDSHDATYYPKFKEWCDKYFFIPHRNESRGVGGIFFDDLDGPDAERAFDFVSSCAHSVIPSYLPLVREHKNDPYGDRHRQWQLLRRGRYVEFNLIYDRGTKFGLYTPGARYESILMSLPLNARWEYMNIPAQGTEEALITEVLKKPKNWLNL
;
A
#
# COMPACT_ATOMS: atom_id res chain seq x y z
N MET A 1 10.62 -48.11 18.27
CA MET A 1 11.60 -47.06 18.56
C MET A 1 12.58 -47.03 17.39
N ILE A 2 12.34 -46.19 16.40
CA ILE A 2 13.23 -46.03 15.26
C ILE A 2 13.75 -44.58 15.35
N ARG A 3 15.06 -44.43 15.56
CA ARG A 3 15.75 -43.15 15.55
C ARG A 3 15.76 -42.60 14.12
N ARG A 4 15.27 -41.39 13.94
CA ARG A 4 15.52 -40.62 12.72
C ARG A 4 16.88 -39.95 12.83
N GLU A 5 17.80 -40.35 11.98
CA GLU A 5 19.06 -39.62 11.74
C GLU A 5 18.74 -38.40 10.88
N THR A 6 19.17 -37.24 11.33
CA THR A 6 19.10 -35.97 10.59
C THR A 6 20.23 -35.91 9.58
N ILE A 7 19.90 -35.80 8.32
CA ILE A 7 20.86 -35.57 7.22
C ILE A 7 21.33 -34.11 7.32
N PRO A 8 22.65 -33.85 7.34
CA PRO A 8 23.14 -32.45 7.33
C PRO A 8 22.93 -31.80 5.98
N ASP A 9 22.69 -30.49 6.03
CA ASP A 9 22.44 -29.61 4.87
C ASP A 9 23.62 -29.62 3.89
N ALA A 10 23.32 -29.75 2.60
CA ALA A 10 24.27 -29.87 1.49
C ALA A 10 25.29 -28.71 1.40
N ASN A 11 24.97 -27.55 2.00
CA ASN A 11 25.86 -26.39 2.04
C ASN A 11 27.01 -26.52 3.05
N THR A 12 26.85 -27.35 4.07
CA THR A 12 27.93 -27.58 5.09
C THR A 12 29.01 -28.52 4.60
N ILE A 13 28.68 -29.43 3.70
CA ILE A 13 29.63 -30.43 3.14
C ILE A 13 30.55 -29.77 2.10
N LEU A 14 30.09 -28.78 1.34
CA LEU A 14 30.88 -28.10 0.29
C LEU A 14 31.98 -27.18 0.85
N ILE A 15 31.86 -26.69 2.07
CA ILE A 15 32.86 -25.79 2.71
C ILE A 15 34.03 -26.62 3.28
N TYR A 16 33.79 -27.84 3.73
CA TYR A 16 34.83 -28.69 4.31
C TYR A 16 35.77 -29.33 3.27
N ASP A 17 35.29 -29.62 2.06
CA ASP A 17 36.12 -30.20 1.00
C ASP A 17 37.02 -29.15 0.30
N CYS A 18 36.65 -27.90 0.23
CA CYS A 18 37.51 -26.85 -0.33
C CYS A 18 38.75 -26.53 0.54
N CYS A 19 38.65 -26.64 1.86
CA CYS A 19 39.78 -26.36 2.77
C CYS A 19 40.82 -27.47 2.84
N ARG A 20 40.50 -28.69 2.41
CA ARG A 20 41.44 -29.83 2.40
C ARG A 20 42.35 -29.90 1.17
N ILE A 21 42.01 -29.20 0.07
CA ILE A 21 42.77 -29.27 -1.19
C ILE A 21 43.90 -28.22 -1.25
N ILE A 22 43.90 -27.22 -0.36
CA ILE A 22 44.91 -26.12 -0.36
C ILE A 22 46.15 -26.48 0.47
N GLY A 23 46.14 -27.60 1.22
CA GLY A 23 47.18 -27.96 2.19
C GLY A 23 48.36 -28.83 1.71
N THR A 24 48.34 -29.38 0.52
CA THR A 24 49.46 -30.23 0.01
C THR A 24 49.55 -30.14 -1.50
N THR A 25 50.46 -29.38 -2.04
CA THR A 25 51.28 -29.78 -3.20
C THR A 25 52.24 -28.68 -3.62
N VAL A 26 53.52 -28.98 -3.40
CA VAL A 26 54.62 -28.46 -4.20
C VAL A 26 54.91 -29.52 -5.28
N CYS A 27 55.14 -29.07 -6.53
CA CYS A 27 55.57 -29.81 -7.71
C CYS A 27 54.49 -30.60 -8.47
N ILE A 28 54.02 -30.02 -9.61
CA ILE A 28 54.14 -30.52 -10.98
C ILE A 28 53.44 -29.50 -11.91
N GLY A 29 54.20 -28.82 -12.75
CA GLY A 29 53.68 -27.86 -13.69
C GLY A 29 52.95 -28.56 -14.86
N GLY A 30 51.76 -28.13 -15.14
CA GLY A 30 50.94 -28.56 -16.31
C GLY A 30 49.48 -28.92 -15.94
N ALA A 31 49.22 -29.61 -14.85
CA ALA A 31 47.87 -29.98 -14.41
C ALA A 31 47.19 -28.89 -13.59
N THR A 32 47.96 -28.02 -12.94
CA THR A 32 47.42 -26.90 -12.11
C THR A 32 46.77 -25.79 -12.89
N ALA A 33 47.22 -25.52 -14.14
CA ALA A 33 46.61 -24.50 -14.99
C ALA A 33 45.21 -24.92 -15.50
N ALA A 34 45.02 -26.21 -15.82
CA ALA A 34 43.71 -26.72 -16.27
C ALA A 34 42.69 -26.79 -15.13
N ILE A 35 43.15 -27.13 -13.91
CA ILE A 35 42.25 -27.16 -12.72
C ILE A 35 41.90 -25.74 -12.28
N ALA A 36 42.86 -24.79 -12.32
CA ALA A 36 42.57 -23.37 -12.02
C ALA A 36 41.63 -22.74 -13.05
N TYR A 37 41.80 -23.05 -14.34
CA TYR A 37 40.89 -22.58 -15.40
C TYR A 37 39.50 -23.18 -15.24
N HIS A 38 39.40 -24.46 -14.89
CA HIS A 38 38.10 -25.13 -14.65
C HIS A 38 37.40 -24.64 -13.38
N CYS A 39 38.16 -24.29 -12.32
CA CYS A 39 37.60 -23.65 -11.12
C CYS A 39 37.19 -22.19 -11.36
N LEU A 40 37.97 -21.44 -12.15
CA LEU A 40 37.61 -20.05 -12.51
C LEU A 40 36.38 -20.01 -13.43
N SER A 41 36.31 -20.90 -14.44
CA SER A 41 35.11 -20.97 -15.31
C SER A 41 33.88 -21.46 -14.56
N ARG A 42 34.00 -22.35 -13.59
CA ARG A 42 32.87 -22.74 -12.70
C ARG A 42 32.46 -21.62 -11.77
N ASN A 43 33.38 -20.79 -11.26
CA ASN A 43 33.08 -19.64 -10.44
C ASN A 43 32.42 -18.52 -11.27
N GLU A 44 32.85 -18.30 -12.51
CA GLU A 44 32.18 -17.33 -13.41
C GLU A 44 30.76 -17.80 -13.76
N VAL A 45 30.56 -19.07 -14.10
CA VAL A 45 29.23 -19.64 -14.35
C VAL A 45 28.36 -19.63 -13.09
N HIS A 46 28.96 -19.82 -11.91
CA HIS A 46 28.21 -19.75 -10.64
C HIS A 46 27.90 -18.31 -10.25
N MET A 47 28.80 -17.37 -10.51
CA MET A 47 28.55 -15.92 -10.33
C MET A 47 27.50 -15.39 -11.30
N GLU A 48 27.50 -15.81 -12.58
CA GLU A 48 26.44 -15.49 -13.54
C GLU A 48 25.11 -16.13 -13.14
N ALA A 49 25.10 -17.38 -12.68
CA ALA A 49 23.90 -18.05 -12.21
C ALA A 49 23.34 -17.40 -10.93
N VAL A 50 24.18 -17.00 -9.97
CA VAL A 50 23.79 -16.27 -8.77
C VAL A 50 23.36 -14.84 -9.12
N GLY A 51 24.05 -14.19 -10.05
CA GLY A 51 23.65 -12.88 -10.59
C GLY A 51 22.32 -12.95 -11.34
N SER A 52 22.08 -14.02 -12.11
CA SER A 52 20.81 -14.25 -12.80
C SER A 52 19.71 -14.65 -11.80
N ALA A 53 19.98 -15.50 -10.81
CA ALA A 53 19.02 -15.84 -9.76
C ALA A 53 18.67 -14.65 -8.86
N ALA A 54 19.64 -13.79 -8.52
CA ALA A 54 19.38 -12.52 -7.82
C ALA A 54 18.60 -11.53 -8.70
N LYS A 55 18.87 -11.50 -10.00
CA LYS A 55 18.12 -10.72 -10.98
C LYS A 55 16.71 -11.28 -11.18
N PHE A 56 16.56 -12.61 -11.22
CA PHE A 56 15.25 -13.28 -11.24
C PHE A 56 14.50 -13.09 -9.91
N ALA A 57 15.17 -13.10 -8.76
CA ALA A 57 14.56 -12.82 -7.46
C ALA A 57 14.12 -11.34 -7.35
N SER A 58 14.83 -10.39 -7.98
CA SER A 58 14.38 -9.00 -8.07
C SER A 58 13.21 -8.82 -9.05
N LEU A 59 13.09 -9.69 -10.05
CA LEU A 59 12.00 -9.71 -11.04
C LEU A 59 10.67 -10.28 -10.49
N SER A 60 10.66 -10.90 -9.30
CA SER A 60 9.47 -11.54 -8.70
C SER A 60 8.75 -10.69 -7.64
N ARG A 61 9.15 -9.42 -7.43
CA ARG A 61 8.57 -8.53 -6.41
C ARG A 61 7.37 -7.72 -6.89
N TYR A 62 6.59 -8.25 -7.82
CA TYR A 62 5.33 -7.67 -8.27
C TYR A 62 4.23 -8.74 -8.26
N MET A 63 2.99 -8.32 -8.04
CA MET A 63 1.84 -9.23 -8.07
C MET A 63 1.49 -9.68 -9.50
N ALA A 64 1.78 -8.83 -10.51
CA ALA A 64 1.63 -9.09 -11.94
C ALA A 64 2.64 -8.25 -12.72
N ASP A 65 2.69 -8.41 -14.06
CA ASP A 65 3.57 -7.61 -14.92
C ASP A 65 3.15 -6.12 -14.93
N PRO A 66 4.12 -5.18 -14.98
CA PRO A 66 3.86 -3.75 -15.03
C PRO A 66 2.92 -3.36 -16.18
N ILE A 67 2.15 -2.29 -15.97
CA ILE A 67 1.25 -1.76 -17.00
C ILE A 67 2.04 -1.13 -18.15
N SER A 68 3.07 -0.34 -17.84
CA SER A 68 3.97 0.26 -18.84
C SER A 68 4.94 -0.74 -19.50
N GLY A 69 5.02 -1.97 -18.95
CA GLY A 69 5.94 -3.01 -19.42
C GLY A 69 7.35 -2.87 -18.84
N ARG A 70 8.00 -4.01 -18.58
CA ARG A 70 9.33 -4.08 -17.90
C ARG A 70 10.42 -3.33 -18.67
N GLN A 71 10.45 -3.48 -19.99
CA GLN A 71 11.47 -2.81 -20.83
C GLN A 71 11.38 -1.29 -20.73
N MET A 72 10.17 -0.74 -20.66
CA MET A 72 9.98 0.71 -20.51
C MET A 72 10.45 1.19 -19.15
N LEU A 73 10.11 0.50 -18.05
CA LEU A 73 10.57 0.83 -16.71
C LEU A 73 12.10 0.76 -16.62
N ASP A 74 12.70 -0.31 -17.14
CA ASP A 74 14.16 -0.49 -17.13
C ASP A 74 14.92 0.57 -17.94
N ALA A 75 14.36 1.00 -19.07
CA ALA A 75 14.97 2.03 -19.93
C ALA A 75 14.84 3.46 -19.36
N ASN A 76 13.82 3.72 -18.52
CA ASN A 76 13.46 5.07 -18.05
C ASN A 76 13.46 5.17 -16.51
N LYS A 77 14.43 4.55 -15.83
CA LYS A 77 14.52 4.49 -14.36
C LYS A 77 14.52 5.86 -13.64
N ASN A 78 14.93 6.91 -14.34
CA ASN A 78 14.96 8.27 -13.79
C ASN A 78 13.68 9.08 -14.09
N ASP A 79 12.77 8.57 -14.92
CA ASP A 79 11.50 9.24 -15.17
C ASP A 79 10.57 9.03 -13.96
N MET A 80 9.98 10.12 -13.45
CA MET A 80 9.13 10.09 -12.27
C MET A 80 7.92 9.15 -12.44
N LYS A 81 7.36 9.05 -13.65
CA LYS A 81 6.26 8.12 -13.97
C LYS A 81 6.67 6.67 -13.73
N CYS A 82 7.86 6.30 -14.24
CA CYS A 82 8.39 4.94 -14.09
C CYS A 82 8.76 4.63 -12.64
N ARG A 83 9.40 5.57 -11.95
CA ARG A 83 9.74 5.44 -10.52
C ARG A 83 8.50 5.27 -9.67
N MET A 84 7.46 6.04 -9.96
CA MET A 84 6.21 5.97 -9.20
C MET A 84 5.45 4.67 -9.50
N GLU A 85 5.42 4.18 -10.76
CA GLU A 85 4.85 2.88 -11.08
C GLU A 85 5.60 1.75 -10.34
N GLU A 86 6.93 1.79 -10.33
CA GLU A 86 7.75 0.82 -9.61
C GLU A 86 7.48 0.85 -8.09
N LEU A 87 7.40 2.04 -7.50
CA LEU A 87 7.08 2.21 -6.08
C LEU A 87 5.73 1.57 -5.72
N VAL A 88 4.66 1.93 -6.44
CA VAL A 88 3.32 1.43 -6.10
C VAL A 88 3.19 -0.08 -6.31
N MET A 89 3.91 -0.65 -7.29
CA MET A 89 3.95 -2.09 -7.51
C MET A 89 4.67 -2.84 -6.38
N ARG A 90 5.76 -2.29 -5.87
CA ARG A 90 6.47 -2.85 -4.71
C ARG A 90 5.61 -2.76 -3.46
N ILE A 91 5.00 -1.61 -3.19
CA ILE A 91 4.09 -1.43 -2.05
C ILE A 91 2.92 -2.42 -2.12
N GLN A 92 2.30 -2.61 -3.29
CA GLN A 92 1.24 -3.60 -3.46
C GLN A 92 1.74 -5.01 -3.14
N TYR A 93 2.89 -5.40 -3.68
CA TYR A 93 3.46 -6.72 -3.45
C TYR A 93 3.80 -6.95 -1.98
N ASP A 94 4.58 -6.06 -1.37
CA ASP A 94 5.02 -6.20 0.01
C ASP A 94 3.84 -6.22 0.98
N PHE A 95 2.84 -5.37 0.76
CA PHE A 95 1.65 -5.32 1.60
C PHE A 95 0.76 -6.56 1.41
N CYS A 96 0.47 -6.98 0.18
CA CYS A 96 -0.30 -8.20 -0.06
C CYS A 96 0.38 -9.44 0.55
N ARG A 97 1.70 -9.61 0.38
CA ARG A 97 2.44 -10.73 0.95
C ARG A 97 2.47 -10.69 2.47
N SER A 98 2.58 -9.49 3.04
CA SER A 98 2.53 -9.33 4.50
C SER A 98 1.16 -9.71 5.07
N LEU A 99 0.06 -9.34 4.40
CA LEU A 99 -1.29 -9.74 4.81
C LEU A 99 -1.51 -11.25 4.63
N GLU A 100 -1.05 -11.83 3.51
CA GLU A 100 -1.13 -13.28 3.30
C GLU A 100 -0.39 -14.10 4.36
N ALA A 101 0.70 -13.55 4.92
CA ALA A 101 1.46 -14.19 5.98
C ALA A 101 0.72 -14.20 7.34
N GLU A 102 -0.25 -13.30 7.54
CA GLU A 102 -1.07 -13.27 8.75
C GLU A 102 -2.28 -14.22 8.69
N GLU A 103 -2.68 -14.68 7.49
CA GLU A 103 -3.74 -15.66 7.30
C GLU A 103 -3.30 -17.07 7.75
N ASN A 104 -4.13 -17.79 8.54
CA ASN A 104 -3.76 -19.07 9.12
C ASN A 104 -3.82 -20.24 8.13
N PHE A 105 -4.73 -20.17 7.15
CA PHE A 105 -5.01 -21.28 6.22
C PHE A 105 -4.47 -21.03 4.80
N GLY A 106 -3.48 -20.12 4.66
CA GLY A 106 -2.80 -19.90 3.41
C GLY A 106 -3.63 -19.22 2.32
N LYS A 107 -4.68 -18.48 2.72
CA LYS A 107 -5.49 -17.68 1.80
C LYS A 107 -4.61 -16.70 1.04
N LYS A 108 -4.86 -16.56 -0.27
CA LYS A 108 -4.08 -15.70 -1.17
C LYS A 108 -4.95 -14.67 -1.83
N PHE A 109 -4.33 -13.56 -2.24
CA PHE A 109 -5.00 -12.57 -3.07
C PHE A 109 -5.28 -13.14 -4.47
N LEU A 110 -6.50 -12.93 -4.95
CA LEU A 110 -6.82 -12.98 -6.38
C LEU A 110 -6.16 -11.76 -7.03
N VAL A 111 -5.40 -11.99 -8.09
CA VAL A 111 -4.71 -10.94 -8.84
C VAL A 111 -5.40 -10.76 -10.20
N ASP A 112 -5.90 -9.59 -10.45
CA ASP A 112 -6.61 -9.23 -11.67
C ASP A 112 -5.89 -8.04 -12.33
N ARG A 113 -5.16 -8.32 -13.43
CA ARG A 113 -4.52 -7.32 -14.28
C ARG A 113 -5.49 -6.95 -15.42
N TRP A 114 -5.74 -5.66 -15.56
CA TRP A 114 -6.70 -5.13 -16.51
C TRP A 114 -6.13 -3.96 -17.32
N GLU A 115 -6.72 -3.72 -18.49
CA GLU A 115 -6.33 -2.67 -19.42
C GLU A 115 -7.52 -1.76 -19.72
N ARG A 116 -7.25 -0.47 -20.00
CA ARG A 116 -8.23 0.51 -20.41
C ARG A 116 -8.11 0.77 -21.91
N LYS A 117 -9.26 0.91 -22.56
CA LYS A 117 -9.32 1.29 -23.98
C LYS A 117 -8.73 2.69 -24.24
N GLU A 118 -8.92 3.59 -23.29
CA GLU A 118 -8.45 4.99 -23.36
C GLU A 118 -6.95 5.15 -23.04
N GLY A 119 -6.29 4.11 -22.59
CA GLY A 119 -4.87 4.05 -22.29
C GLY A 119 -4.55 3.73 -20.83
N GLY A 120 -3.54 2.88 -20.67
CA GLY A 120 -3.10 2.37 -19.37
C GLY A 120 -3.94 1.21 -18.86
N GLY A 121 -3.94 1.00 -17.55
CA GLY A 121 -4.60 -0.13 -16.90
C GLY A 121 -4.38 -0.14 -15.40
N GLY A 122 -4.43 -1.34 -14.82
CA GLY A 122 -4.14 -1.52 -13.40
C GLY A 122 -4.01 -2.98 -12.99
N ILE A 123 -3.71 -3.18 -11.72
CA ILE A 123 -3.61 -4.47 -11.07
C ILE A 123 -4.41 -4.41 -9.77
N THR A 124 -5.51 -5.14 -9.73
CA THR A 124 -6.37 -5.24 -8.55
C THR A 124 -6.11 -6.55 -7.84
N CYS A 125 -5.66 -6.49 -6.59
CA CYS A 125 -5.49 -7.64 -5.72
C CYS A 125 -6.62 -7.65 -4.69
N VAL A 126 -7.39 -8.75 -4.64
CA VAL A 126 -8.53 -8.88 -3.71
C VAL A 126 -8.44 -10.20 -2.96
N LEU A 127 -8.52 -10.13 -1.62
CA LEU A 127 -8.70 -11.27 -0.76
C LEU A 127 -10.10 -11.15 -0.13
N GLN A 128 -10.88 -12.23 -0.17
CA GLN A 128 -12.22 -12.29 0.40
C GLN A 128 -12.37 -13.57 1.22
N ASP A 129 -13.18 -13.50 2.27
CA ASP A 129 -13.47 -14.62 3.16
C ASP A 129 -12.23 -15.28 3.79
N GLY A 130 -11.18 -14.45 4.08
CA GLY A 130 -10.05 -14.90 4.89
C GLY A 130 -10.45 -15.08 6.35
N ASP A 131 -9.63 -15.79 7.09
CA ASP A 131 -9.86 -16.00 8.53
C ASP A 131 -9.39 -14.82 9.38
N VAL A 132 -8.41 -14.05 8.92
CA VAL A 132 -7.98 -12.78 9.54
C VAL A 132 -8.63 -11.59 8.83
N PHE A 133 -8.60 -11.56 7.50
CA PHE A 133 -9.16 -10.47 6.71
C PHE A 133 -10.43 -10.92 5.99
N GLU A 134 -11.58 -10.40 6.42
CA GLU A 134 -12.87 -10.68 5.77
C GLU A 134 -12.89 -10.16 4.33
N LYS A 135 -12.30 -8.97 4.10
CA LYS A 135 -12.01 -8.43 2.77
C LYS A 135 -10.79 -7.53 2.81
N ALA A 136 -9.89 -7.73 1.87
CA ALA A 136 -8.75 -6.87 1.63
C ALA A 136 -8.67 -6.55 0.14
N GLY A 137 -8.53 -5.28 -0.20
CA GLY A 137 -8.34 -4.84 -1.57
C GLY A 137 -7.13 -3.93 -1.68
N VAL A 138 -6.24 -4.22 -2.64
CA VAL A 138 -5.07 -3.40 -2.96
C VAL A 138 -5.02 -3.20 -4.47
N ASN A 139 -5.32 -1.99 -4.93
CA ASN A 139 -5.42 -1.67 -6.34
C ASN A 139 -4.32 -0.71 -6.77
N ILE A 140 -3.71 -0.98 -7.91
CA ILE A 140 -2.84 -0.07 -8.65
C ILE A 140 -3.58 0.39 -9.90
N SER A 141 -3.43 1.67 -10.24
CA SER A 141 -3.84 2.23 -11.52
C SER A 141 -2.68 2.99 -12.13
N VAL A 142 -2.40 2.73 -13.42
CA VAL A 142 -1.47 3.48 -14.25
C VAL A 142 -2.25 3.89 -15.49
N VAL A 143 -2.67 5.14 -15.55
CA VAL A 143 -3.60 5.61 -16.58
C VAL A 143 -3.09 6.87 -17.25
N HIS A 144 -3.35 6.97 -18.54
CA HIS A 144 -2.98 8.13 -19.34
C HIS A 144 -4.04 8.40 -20.42
N GLY A 145 -3.96 9.55 -21.04
CA GLY A 145 -4.91 9.99 -22.07
C GLY A 145 -5.06 11.50 -22.06
N ASN A 146 -6.18 12.02 -22.55
CA ASN A 146 -6.51 13.43 -22.49
C ASN A 146 -7.54 13.70 -21.38
N LEU A 147 -7.33 14.78 -20.61
CA LEU A 147 -8.24 15.15 -19.51
C LEU A 147 -9.63 15.53 -20.05
N PRO A 148 -10.69 14.92 -19.48
CA PRO A 148 -12.05 15.38 -19.76
C PRO A 148 -12.28 16.82 -19.28
N LYS A 149 -13.10 17.59 -20.00
CA LYS A 149 -13.41 18.99 -19.66
C LYS A 149 -13.90 19.18 -18.21
N GLY A 150 -14.69 18.26 -17.69
CA GLY A 150 -15.15 18.29 -16.30
C GLY A 150 -14.01 18.14 -15.29
N ALA A 151 -13.02 17.28 -15.57
CA ALA A 151 -11.83 17.13 -14.74
C ALA A 151 -10.97 18.40 -14.75
N ILE A 152 -10.79 19.03 -15.90
CA ILE A 152 -10.07 20.32 -16.03
C ILE A 152 -10.75 21.40 -15.18
N GLN A 153 -12.06 21.53 -15.24
CA GLN A 153 -12.81 22.50 -14.44
C GLN A 153 -12.66 22.25 -12.94
N GLN A 154 -12.73 20.98 -12.52
CA GLN A 154 -12.54 20.61 -11.13
C GLN A 154 -11.11 20.89 -10.62
N MET A 155 -10.09 20.67 -11.44
CA MET A 155 -8.71 21.00 -11.08
C MET A 155 -8.48 22.51 -11.00
N ARG A 156 -9.04 23.28 -11.94
CA ARG A 156 -9.02 24.75 -11.90
C ARG A 156 -9.71 25.31 -10.67
N SER A 157 -10.84 24.75 -10.24
CA SER A 157 -11.52 25.18 -9.01
C SER A 157 -10.72 24.95 -7.73
N ARG A 158 -9.71 24.07 -7.79
CA ARG A 158 -8.72 23.84 -6.72
C ARG A 158 -7.46 24.70 -6.84
N GLY A 159 -7.43 25.64 -7.78
CA GLY A 159 -6.32 26.57 -7.97
C GLY A 159 -5.25 26.13 -8.97
N LYS A 160 -5.40 24.97 -9.64
CA LYS A 160 -4.46 24.56 -10.70
C LYS A 160 -4.64 25.42 -11.94
N GLN A 161 -3.54 25.97 -12.44
CA GLN A 161 -3.53 26.84 -13.63
C GLN A 161 -3.31 25.97 -14.87
N LEU A 162 -4.37 25.38 -15.39
CA LEU A 162 -4.31 24.54 -16.58
C LEU A 162 -4.70 25.37 -17.80
N ALA A 163 -3.94 25.21 -18.91
CA ALA A 163 -4.23 25.82 -20.19
C ALA A 163 -5.55 25.31 -20.80
N ASP A 164 -6.08 26.02 -21.80
CA ASP A 164 -7.19 25.54 -22.61
C ASP A 164 -6.70 24.56 -23.68
N GLY A 165 -7.59 23.66 -24.10
CA GLY A 165 -7.32 22.70 -25.15
C GLY A 165 -7.22 21.26 -24.66
N GLU A 166 -6.57 20.42 -25.46
CA GLU A 166 -6.25 19.03 -25.08
C GLU A 166 -5.10 19.04 -24.09
N LEU A 167 -5.32 18.37 -22.96
CA LEU A 167 -4.33 18.25 -21.89
C LEU A 167 -4.00 16.78 -21.67
N PRO A 168 -2.95 16.28 -22.31
CA PRO A 168 -2.41 14.97 -22.01
C PRO A 168 -2.06 14.84 -20.55
N PHE A 169 -2.50 13.72 -19.92
CA PHE A 169 -2.21 13.45 -18.53
C PHE A 169 -1.64 12.06 -18.33
N PHE A 170 -0.93 11.91 -17.24
CA PHE A 170 -0.51 10.63 -16.67
C PHE A 170 -0.86 10.61 -15.19
N ALA A 171 -1.41 9.50 -14.73
CA ALA A 171 -1.70 9.29 -13.32
C ALA A 171 -1.33 7.88 -12.91
N VAL A 172 -0.65 7.74 -11.79
CA VAL A 172 -0.29 6.45 -11.20
C VAL A 172 -0.50 6.50 -9.70
N GLY A 173 -1.04 5.43 -9.16
CA GLY A 173 -1.24 5.34 -7.72
C GLY A 173 -1.63 3.96 -7.25
N VAL A 174 -1.47 3.75 -5.94
CA VAL A 174 -1.96 2.59 -5.18
C VAL A 174 -3.04 3.05 -4.22
N SER A 175 -4.08 2.25 -4.06
CA SER A 175 -5.12 2.44 -3.05
C SER A 175 -5.47 1.11 -2.41
N ALA A 176 -5.62 1.08 -1.09
CA ALA A 176 -5.96 -0.14 -0.37
C ALA A 176 -6.94 0.12 0.76
N VAL A 177 -7.81 -0.84 0.99
CA VAL A 177 -8.68 -0.91 2.17
C VAL A 177 -8.70 -2.34 2.69
N ILE A 178 -8.48 -2.50 3.99
CA ILE A 178 -8.46 -3.79 4.66
C ILE A 178 -9.55 -3.83 5.73
N HIS A 179 -10.48 -4.75 5.56
CA HIS A 179 -11.58 -5.01 6.49
C HIS A 179 -11.32 -6.33 7.24
N PRO A 180 -10.80 -6.26 8.47
CA PRO A 180 -10.47 -7.45 9.27
C PRO A 180 -11.74 -8.14 9.77
N ARG A 181 -11.66 -9.45 10.02
CA ARG A 181 -12.75 -10.24 10.59
C ARG A 181 -12.98 -9.92 12.07
N ASN A 182 -11.90 -9.87 12.85
CA ASN A 182 -11.99 -9.57 14.27
C ASN A 182 -12.36 -8.09 14.50
N PRO A 183 -13.39 -7.78 15.30
CA PRO A 183 -13.81 -6.42 15.61
C PRO A 183 -12.77 -5.56 16.36
N PHE A 184 -11.78 -6.15 17.00
CA PHE A 184 -10.72 -5.43 17.70
C PHE A 184 -9.56 -5.04 16.79
N VAL A 185 -9.45 -5.64 15.60
CA VAL A 185 -8.53 -5.18 14.58
C VAL A 185 -9.15 -4.02 13.80
N PRO A 186 -8.49 -2.87 13.66
CA PRO A 186 -9.02 -1.74 12.92
C PRO A 186 -9.00 -1.96 11.40
N THR A 187 -9.89 -1.29 10.67
CA THR A 187 -9.77 -1.08 9.23
C THR A 187 -8.67 -0.07 8.95
N ILE A 188 -7.82 -0.33 7.96
CA ILE A 188 -6.87 0.64 7.42
C ILE A 188 -7.24 0.99 5.98
N HIS A 189 -7.06 2.25 5.63
CA HIS A 189 -7.04 2.75 4.25
C HIS A 189 -5.73 3.46 4.01
N PHE A 190 -5.16 3.29 2.81
CA PHE A 190 -4.12 4.17 2.32
C PHE A 190 -4.25 4.41 0.82
N ASN A 191 -3.71 5.54 0.38
CA ASN A 191 -3.63 5.92 -1.04
C ASN A 191 -2.37 6.76 -1.24
N TYR A 192 -1.58 6.42 -2.27
CA TYR A 192 -0.43 7.24 -2.70
C TYR A 192 -0.43 7.32 -4.21
N ARG A 193 -0.33 8.54 -4.74
CA ARG A 193 -0.50 8.80 -6.17
C ARG A 193 0.38 9.94 -6.67
N TYR A 194 0.72 9.86 -7.93
CA TYR A 194 1.35 10.91 -8.73
C TYR A 194 0.45 11.27 -9.90
N PHE A 195 0.39 12.53 -10.22
CA PHE A 195 -0.36 13.06 -11.35
C PHE A 195 0.50 14.07 -12.12
N GLU A 196 0.44 14.00 -13.44
CA GLU A 196 1.15 14.91 -14.34
C GLU A 196 0.24 15.30 -15.49
N VAL A 197 0.27 16.60 -15.85
CA VAL A 197 -0.42 17.16 -17.00
C VAL A 197 0.62 17.91 -17.84
N THR A 198 0.55 17.74 -19.15
CA THR A 198 1.39 18.48 -20.11
C THR A 198 0.49 19.39 -20.92
N ASP A 199 0.81 20.69 -21.02
CA ASP A 199 0.06 21.62 -21.84
C ASP A 199 0.58 21.66 -23.30
N SER A 200 -0.09 22.44 -24.16
CA SER A 200 0.24 22.60 -25.58
C SER A 200 1.62 23.24 -25.82
N THR A 201 2.23 23.86 -24.81
CA THR A 201 3.58 24.45 -24.88
C THR A 201 4.66 23.45 -24.45
N GLY A 202 4.26 22.26 -23.98
CA GLY A 202 5.16 21.25 -23.41
C GLY A 202 5.47 21.50 -21.92
N GLN A 203 4.86 22.50 -21.27
CA GLN A 203 5.03 22.73 -19.85
C GLN A 203 4.34 21.64 -19.06
N ARG A 204 5.06 21.03 -18.11
CA ARG A 204 4.54 20.00 -17.23
C ARG A 204 4.13 20.61 -15.88
N GLN A 205 2.95 20.24 -15.42
CA GLN A 205 2.51 20.44 -14.06
C GLN A 205 2.33 19.07 -13.41
N TRP A 206 2.91 18.88 -12.24
CA TRP A 206 2.83 17.64 -11.50
C TRP A 206 2.46 17.90 -10.04
N TRP A 207 1.91 16.89 -9.40
CA TRP A 207 1.68 16.87 -7.96
C TRP A 207 1.52 15.45 -7.46
N PHE A 208 1.80 15.29 -6.19
CA PHE A 208 1.51 14.07 -5.45
C PHE A 208 0.30 14.28 -4.56
N GLY A 209 -0.35 13.15 -4.21
CA GLY A 209 -1.38 13.07 -3.20
C GLY A 209 -1.29 11.74 -2.49
N GLY A 210 -1.78 11.70 -1.27
CA GLY A 210 -1.75 10.46 -0.52
C GLY A 210 -2.31 10.60 0.88
N GLY A 211 -2.22 9.50 1.60
CA GLY A 211 -2.60 9.43 2.99
C GLY A 211 -2.77 8.00 3.46
N THR A 212 -2.75 7.86 4.77
CA THR A 212 -3.00 6.60 5.48
C THR A 212 -3.81 6.93 6.72
N ASP A 213 -4.98 6.29 6.88
CA ASP A 213 -5.89 6.52 8.00
C ASP A 213 -6.42 5.21 8.60
N LEU A 214 -6.72 5.26 9.91
CA LEU A 214 -7.14 4.13 10.71
C LEU A 214 -8.60 4.28 11.15
N THR A 215 -9.39 3.22 10.98
CA THR A 215 -10.81 3.18 11.38
C THR A 215 -11.04 2.02 12.34
N PRO A 216 -10.84 2.22 13.65
CA PRO A 216 -11.15 1.21 14.66
C PRO A 216 -12.66 1.14 14.92
N TYR A 217 -13.12 -0.02 15.39
CA TYR A 217 -14.49 -0.25 15.84
C TYR A 217 -14.62 -0.10 17.35
N TYR A 218 -13.55 -0.40 18.08
CA TYR A 218 -13.37 -0.19 19.50
C TYR A 218 -12.16 0.66 19.76
N LEU A 219 -12.19 1.47 20.80
CA LEU A 219 -11.09 2.37 21.13
C LEU A 219 -9.95 1.60 21.80
N ASN A 220 -8.79 1.58 21.17
CA ASN A 220 -7.51 1.27 21.78
C ASN A 220 -6.59 2.49 21.59
N GLU A 221 -6.27 3.18 22.70
CA GLU A 221 -5.44 4.39 22.62
C GLU A 221 -3.98 4.09 22.27
N GLU A 222 -3.46 2.94 22.68
CA GLU A 222 -2.07 2.57 22.38
C GLU A 222 -1.90 2.24 20.90
N ASP A 223 -2.89 1.57 20.29
CA ASP A 223 -2.93 1.35 18.84
C ASP A 223 -2.95 2.67 18.08
N ALA A 224 -3.83 3.58 18.48
CA ALA A 224 -3.91 4.90 17.86
C ALA A 224 -2.59 5.68 18.00
N LYS A 225 -1.95 5.64 19.19
CA LYS A 225 -0.65 6.26 19.42
C LYS A 225 0.46 5.63 18.57
N HIS A 226 0.52 4.29 18.51
CA HIS A 226 1.49 3.57 17.69
C HIS A 226 1.34 3.97 16.22
N PHE A 227 0.13 3.91 15.69
CA PHE A 227 -0.19 4.26 14.31
C PHE A 227 0.24 5.71 13.99
N HIS A 228 -0.17 6.66 14.79
CA HIS A 228 0.15 8.07 14.59
C HIS A 228 1.64 8.37 14.76
N ARG A 229 2.34 7.70 15.69
CA ARG A 229 3.79 7.84 15.89
C ARG A 229 4.56 7.38 14.66
N THR A 230 4.22 6.21 14.12
CA THR A 230 4.85 5.67 12.91
C THR A 230 4.68 6.60 11.70
N LEU A 231 3.48 7.16 11.51
CA LEU A 231 3.24 8.14 10.44
C LEU A 231 3.98 9.46 10.69
N LYS A 232 4.05 9.91 11.95
CA LYS A 232 4.80 11.11 12.32
C LYS A 232 6.29 10.96 12.03
N GLU A 233 6.89 9.83 12.40
CA GLU A 233 8.30 9.54 12.12
C GLU A 233 8.60 9.57 10.61
N ALA A 234 7.71 9.01 9.78
CA ALA A 234 7.83 9.09 8.33
C ALA A 234 7.74 10.54 7.80
N CYS A 235 6.87 11.37 8.38
CA CYS A 235 6.75 12.79 8.01
C CYS A 235 7.97 13.60 8.47
N ASP A 236 8.37 13.44 9.74
CA ASP A 236 9.44 14.23 10.37
C ASP A 236 10.81 13.99 9.74
N SER A 237 11.02 12.82 9.13
CA SER A 237 12.24 12.54 8.37
C SER A 237 12.43 13.45 7.15
N HIS A 238 11.39 14.17 6.73
CA HIS A 238 11.40 15.11 5.62
C HIS A 238 11.13 16.56 6.08
N ASP A 239 10.05 16.77 6.84
CA ASP A 239 9.68 18.07 7.38
C ASP A 239 8.79 17.90 8.62
N ALA A 240 9.21 18.44 9.77
CA ALA A 240 8.47 18.36 11.03
C ALA A 240 7.09 19.04 10.98
N THR A 241 6.84 19.92 10.01
CA THR A 241 5.54 20.58 9.81
C THR A 241 4.53 19.70 9.06
N TYR A 242 4.98 18.63 8.40
CA TYR A 242 4.12 17.80 7.57
C TYR A 242 3.09 17.03 8.40
N TYR A 243 3.53 16.35 9.47
CA TYR A 243 2.59 15.57 10.28
C TYR A 243 1.44 16.40 10.85
N PRO A 244 1.65 17.50 11.58
CA PRO A 244 0.53 18.29 12.12
C PRO A 244 -0.39 18.84 11.02
N LYS A 245 0.16 19.32 9.92
CA LYS A 245 -0.59 19.83 8.76
C LYS A 245 -1.44 18.74 8.11
N PHE A 246 -0.86 17.58 7.84
CA PHE A 246 -1.56 16.51 7.14
C PHE A 246 -2.50 15.70 8.04
N LYS A 247 -2.24 15.66 9.34
CA LYS A 247 -3.16 15.13 10.34
C LYS A 247 -4.42 15.99 10.44
N GLU A 248 -4.29 17.29 10.53
CA GLU A 248 -5.42 18.22 10.53
C GLU A 248 -6.25 18.10 9.24
N TRP A 249 -5.58 17.96 8.09
CA TRP A 249 -6.26 17.77 6.82
C TRP A 249 -6.99 16.42 6.76
N CYS A 250 -6.37 15.35 7.28
CA CYS A 250 -6.98 14.03 7.40
C CYS A 250 -8.28 14.07 8.21
N ASP A 251 -8.26 14.73 9.37
CA ASP A 251 -9.43 14.86 10.24
C ASP A 251 -10.60 15.59 9.53
N LYS A 252 -10.28 16.65 8.79
CA LYS A 252 -11.28 17.40 8.01
C LYS A 252 -11.82 16.60 6.82
N TYR A 253 -10.93 15.85 6.13
CA TYR A 253 -11.32 15.10 4.94
C TYR A 253 -12.25 13.93 5.24
N PHE A 254 -11.93 13.16 6.29
CA PHE A 254 -12.68 11.95 6.66
C PHE A 254 -13.84 12.19 7.62
N PHE A 255 -14.26 13.43 7.78
CA PHE A 255 -15.47 13.77 8.56
C PHE A 255 -16.74 13.43 7.78
N ILE A 256 -17.74 12.88 8.48
CA ILE A 256 -19.05 12.48 7.94
C ILE A 256 -20.11 13.50 8.41
N PRO A 257 -20.42 14.55 7.63
CA PRO A 257 -21.23 15.67 8.08
C PRO A 257 -22.62 15.29 8.60
N HIS A 258 -23.34 14.39 7.91
CA HIS A 258 -24.68 14.00 8.29
C HIS A 258 -24.72 13.11 9.54
N ARG A 259 -23.58 12.60 9.99
CA ARG A 259 -23.42 11.84 11.26
C ARG A 259 -22.78 12.69 12.35
N ASN A 260 -22.18 13.82 12.02
CA ASN A 260 -21.40 14.66 12.93
C ASN A 260 -20.29 13.86 13.64
N GLU A 261 -19.60 13.00 12.91
CA GLU A 261 -18.49 12.18 13.40
C GLU A 261 -17.43 11.95 12.31
N SER A 262 -16.21 11.65 12.71
CA SER A 262 -15.15 11.22 11.81
C SER A 262 -15.28 9.73 11.46
N ARG A 263 -14.82 9.33 10.28
CA ARG A 263 -14.81 7.94 9.84
C ARG A 263 -13.97 7.05 10.75
N GLY A 264 -12.83 7.57 11.21
CA GLY A 264 -11.86 6.88 12.08
C GLY A 264 -11.09 7.84 12.97
N VAL A 265 -9.99 7.37 13.52
CA VAL A 265 -9.11 8.12 14.44
C VAL A 265 -8.10 9.02 13.70
N GLY A 266 -8.21 9.12 12.38
CA GLY A 266 -7.34 9.93 11.53
C GLY A 266 -6.08 9.19 11.10
N GLY A 267 -5.06 9.97 10.84
CA GLY A 267 -3.79 9.59 10.25
C GLY A 267 -3.18 10.78 9.54
N ILE A 268 -2.73 10.61 8.30
CA ILE A 268 -2.27 11.71 7.44
C ILE A 268 -3.05 11.70 6.13
N PHE A 269 -3.30 12.90 5.60
CA PHE A 269 -3.87 13.09 4.26
C PHE A 269 -3.30 14.35 3.63
N PHE A 270 -2.88 14.26 2.37
CA PHE A 270 -2.39 15.38 1.58
C PHE A 270 -2.81 15.22 0.12
N ASP A 271 -2.99 16.36 -0.54
CA ASP A 271 -3.28 16.45 -1.97
C ASP A 271 -2.56 17.66 -2.56
N ASP A 272 -2.45 17.70 -3.89
CA ASP A 272 -1.83 18.83 -4.59
C ASP A 272 -0.41 19.17 -4.06
N LEU A 273 0.36 18.19 -3.57
CA LEU A 273 1.74 18.37 -3.10
C LEU A 273 2.66 18.53 -4.33
N ASP A 274 3.04 19.76 -4.66
CA ASP A 274 3.82 20.14 -5.85
C ASP A 274 5.13 20.87 -5.48
N GLY A 275 5.60 20.72 -4.26
CA GLY A 275 6.83 21.32 -3.75
C GLY A 275 7.48 20.50 -2.65
N PRO A 276 8.75 20.82 -2.28
CA PRO A 276 9.57 21.89 -2.88
C PRO A 276 10.09 21.56 -4.29
N ASP A 277 10.30 20.29 -4.61
CA ASP A 277 10.65 19.74 -5.93
C ASP A 277 10.14 18.29 -6.03
N ALA A 278 10.16 17.72 -7.23
CA ALA A 278 9.59 16.40 -7.49
C ALA A 278 10.34 15.27 -6.77
N GLU A 279 11.67 15.40 -6.62
CA GLU A 279 12.48 14.39 -5.94
C GLU A 279 12.16 14.33 -4.45
N ARG A 280 12.17 15.47 -3.77
CA ARG A 280 11.84 15.53 -2.34
C ARG A 280 10.40 15.13 -2.05
N ALA A 281 9.47 15.53 -2.92
CA ALA A 281 8.09 15.11 -2.81
C ALA A 281 7.93 13.58 -3.00
N PHE A 282 8.65 12.98 -3.95
CA PHE A 282 8.69 11.54 -4.16
C PHE A 282 9.29 10.80 -2.95
N ASP A 283 10.41 11.28 -2.41
CA ASP A 283 11.06 10.67 -1.24
C ASP A 283 10.13 10.69 -0.02
N PHE A 284 9.44 11.80 0.21
CA PHE A 284 8.42 11.91 1.26
C PHE A 284 7.27 10.90 1.05
N VAL A 285 6.70 10.86 -0.15
CA VAL A 285 5.61 9.92 -0.48
C VAL A 285 6.07 8.47 -0.34
N SER A 286 7.29 8.16 -0.76
CA SER A 286 7.91 6.84 -0.60
C SER A 286 8.04 6.46 0.88
N SER A 287 8.52 7.36 1.74
CA SER A 287 8.63 7.13 3.18
C SER A 287 7.26 6.88 3.82
N CYS A 288 6.25 7.68 3.48
CA CYS A 288 4.88 7.46 3.94
C CYS A 288 4.31 6.12 3.46
N ALA A 289 4.53 5.73 2.20
CA ALA A 289 4.06 4.46 1.67
C ALA A 289 4.71 3.24 2.36
N HIS A 290 6.00 3.33 2.67
CA HIS A 290 6.70 2.28 3.42
C HIS A 290 6.32 2.21 4.91
N SER A 291 5.78 3.29 5.48
CA SER A 291 5.31 3.30 6.87
C SER A 291 4.00 2.54 7.08
N VAL A 292 3.28 2.17 6.01
CA VAL A 292 1.97 1.47 6.10
C VAL A 292 2.09 0.13 6.81
N ILE A 293 3.05 -0.71 6.43
CA ILE A 293 3.24 -2.04 7.03
C ILE A 293 3.60 -1.93 8.52
N PRO A 294 4.63 -1.17 8.93
CA PRO A 294 4.98 -1.04 10.34
C PRO A 294 3.91 -0.33 11.19
N SER A 295 3.06 0.52 10.60
CA SER A 295 1.97 1.16 11.33
C SER A 295 0.78 0.23 11.60
N TYR A 296 0.55 -0.79 10.76
CA TYR A 296 -0.68 -1.60 10.79
C TYR A 296 -0.49 -3.05 11.25
N LEU A 297 0.54 -3.76 10.76
CA LEU A 297 0.69 -5.18 11.08
C LEU A 297 0.89 -5.48 12.57
N PRO A 298 1.55 -4.66 13.38
CA PRO A 298 1.59 -4.89 14.83
C PRO A 298 0.19 -4.93 15.45
N LEU A 299 -0.73 -4.06 15.04
CA LEU A 299 -2.11 -4.03 15.52
C LEU A 299 -2.87 -5.31 15.13
N VAL A 300 -2.66 -5.78 13.89
CA VAL A 300 -3.26 -7.04 13.43
C VAL A 300 -2.78 -8.21 14.29
N ARG A 301 -1.48 -8.32 14.51
CA ARG A 301 -0.86 -9.41 15.29
C ARG A 301 -1.31 -9.44 16.72
N GLU A 302 -1.47 -8.27 17.33
CA GLU A 302 -1.95 -8.13 18.71
C GLU A 302 -3.39 -8.60 18.83
N HIS A 303 -4.28 -8.17 17.93
CA HIS A 303 -5.72 -8.29 18.12
C HIS A 303 -6.43 -9.35 17.27
N LYS A 304 -5.77 -9.97 16.28
CA LYS A 304 -6.46 -10.94 15.39
C LYS A 304 -7.05 -12.16 16.09
N ASN A 305 -6.54 -12.50 17.28
CA ASN A 305 -7.00 -13.62 18.09
C ASN A 305 -7.77 -13.20 19.34
N ASP A 306 -8.06 -11.93 19.54
CA ASP A 306 -8.84 -11.47 20.69
C ASP A 306 -10.25 -12.10 20.67
N PRO A 307 -10.74 -12.57 21.82
CA PRO A 307 -12.06 -13.19 21.89
C PRO A 307 -13.16 -12.13 21.69
N TYR A 308 -14.11 -12.41 20.81
CA TYR A 308 -15.26 -11.54 20.58
C TYR A 308 -16.55 -12.35 20.44
N GLY A 309 -17.68 -11.71 20.73
CA GLY A 309 -19.00 -12.30 20.57
C GLY A 309 -19.88 -11.51 19.59
N ASP A 310 -21.14 -11.96 19.46
CA ASP A 310 -22.12 -11.39 18.52
C ASP A 310 -22.31 -9.87 18.69
N ARG A 311 -22.30 -9.36 19.91
CA ARG A 311 -22.41 -7.91 20.19
C ARG A 311 -21.29 -7.13 19.48
N HIS A 312 -20.05 -7.60 19.61
CA HIS A 312 -18.89 -6.95 18.99
C HIS A 312 -18.99 -7.00 17.47
N ARG A 313 -19.43 -8.13 16.93
CA ARG A 313 -19.63 -8.30 15.48
C ARG A 313 -20.74 -7.39 14.95
N GLN A 314 -21.88 -7.28 15.63
CA GLN A 314 -22.98 -6.40 15.22
C GLN A 314 -22.55 -4.94 15.22
N TRP A 315 -21.80 -4.51 16.23
CA TRP A 315 -21.24 -3.17 16.28
C TRP A 315 -20.27 -2.91 15.11
N GLN A 316 -19.34 -3.83 14.86
CA GLN A 316 -18.43 -3.74 13.72
C GLN A 316 -19.19 -3.52 12.40
N LEU A 317 -20.23 -4.32 12.15
CA LEU A 317 -21.04 -4.20 10.93
C LEU A 317 -21.74 -2.83 10.85
N LEU A 318 -22.20 -2.29 11.96
CA LEU A 318 -22.82 -0.97 12.03
C LEU A 318 -21.82 0.13 11.73
N ARG A 319 -20.60 0.06 12.28
CA ARG A 319 -19.52 0.99 11.98
C ARG A 319 -19.06 0.89 10.52
N ARG A 320 -19.07 -0.30 9.94
CA ARG A 320 -18.84 -0.49 8.49
C ARG A 320 -19.91 0.23 7.65
N GLY A 321 -21.15 0.30 8.12
CA GLY A 321 -22.18 1.13 7.48
C GLY A 321 -21.74 2.59 7.38
N ARG A 322 -21.15 3.17 8.43
CA ARG A 322 -20.60 4.55 8.40
C ARG A 322 -19.44 4.68 7.41
N TYR A 323 -18.57 3.69 7.35
CA TYR A 323 -17.48 3.63 6.37
C TYR A 323 -18.01 3.65 4.92
N VAL A 324 -19.04 2.85 4.62
CA VAL A 324 -19.71 2.81 3.31
C VAL A 324 -20.36 4.16 2.99
N GLU A 325 -21.05 4.78 3.95
CA GLU A 325 -21.65 6.12 3.78
C GLU A 325 -20.59 7.14 3.35
N PHE A 326 -19.45 7.18 4.03
CA PHE A 326 -18.38 8.09 3.65
C PHE A 326 -17.89 7.83 2.22
N ASN A 327 -17.54 6.59 1.90
CA ASN A 327 -16.97 6.25 0.60
C ASN A 327 -17.91 6.56 -0.56
N LEU A 328 -19.19 6.26 -0.44
CA LEU A 328 -20.16 6.49 -1.53
C LEU A 328 -20.63 7.95 -1.63
N ILE A 329 -20.74 8.65 -0.49
CA ILE A 329 -21.35 9.99 -0.45
C ILE A 329 -20.30 11.10 -0.51
N TYR A 330 -19.13 10.94 0.12
CA TYR A 330 -18.18 12.03 0.33
C TYR A 330 -16.83 11.82 -0.33
N ASP A 331 -16.37 10.56 -0.48
CA ASP A 331 -15.03 10.31 -1.02
C ASP A 331 -14.92 10.79 -2.46
N ARG A 332 -13.96 11.71 -2.69
CA ARG A 332 -13.74 12.32 -4.00
C ARG A 332 -13.26 11.32 -5.03
N GLY A 333 -12.40 10.39 -4.62
CA GLY A 333 -11.82 9.35 -5.48
C GLY A 333 -12.88 8.37 -5.95
N THR A 334 -13.71 7.85 -5.05
CA THR A 334 -14.84 6.96 -5.36
C THR A 334 -15.82 7.64 -6.30
N LYS A 335 -16.24 8.86 -6.00
CA LYS A 335 -17.15 9.63 -6.86
C LYS A 335 -16.57 9.85 -8.25
N PHE A 336 -15.33 10.34 -8.33
CA PHE A 336 -14.67 10.56 -9.61
C PHE A 336 -14.62 9.26 -10.43
N GLY A 337 -14.23 8.15 -9.79
CA GLY A 337 -14.20 6.85 -10.45
C GLY A 337 -15.57 6.40 -10.96
N LEU A 338 -16.61 6.44 -10.11
CA LEU A 338 -17.94 5.97 -10.47
C LEU A 338 -18.60 6.81 -11.58
N TYR A 339 -18.28 8.11 -11.67
CA TYR A 339 -18.80 9.00 -12.72
C TYR A 339 -17.92 9.08 -13.97
N THR A 340 -16.75 8.45 -13.98
CA THR A 340 -15.85 8.43 -15.15
C THR A 340 -16.30 7.36 -16.14
N PRO A 341 -16.62 7.70 -17.40
CA PRO A 341 -16.93 6.70 -18.41
C PRO A 341 -15.78 5.70 -18.61
N GLY A 342 -16.11 4.41 -18.72
CA GLY A 342 -15.13 3.35 -18.88
C GLY A 342 -14.36 3.00 -17.60
N ALA A 343 -14.70 3.57 -16.46
CA ALA A 343 -14.09 3.20 -15.20
C ALA A 343 -14.41 1.76 -14.79
N ARG A 344 -13.44 1.08 -14.19
CA ARG A 344 -13.60 -0.28 -13.68
C ARG A 344 -14.22 -0.24 -12.28
N TYR A 345 -15.54 -0.41 -12.22
CA TYR A 345 -16.30 -0.35 -10.97
C TYR A 345 -15.82 -1.35 -9.92
N GLU A 346 -15.48 -2.58 -10.34
CA GLU A 346 -14.94 -3.61 -9.44
C GLU A 346 -13.69 -3.16 -8.68
N SER A 347 -12.77 -2.46 -9.37
CA SER A 347 -11.55 -1.94 -8.78
C SER A 347 -11.78 -0.74 -7.85
N ILE A 348 -12.93 -0.06 -7.98
CA ILE A 348 -13.34 1.04 -7.10
C ILE A 348 -14.08 0.48 -5.89
N LEU A 349 -15.08 -0.37 -6.12
CA LEU A 349 -15.95 -0.93 -5.07
C LEU A 349 -15.28 -2.04 -4.25
N MET A 350 -14.07 -2.49 -4.65
CA MET A 350 -13.27 -3.37 -3.81
C MET A 350 -12.98 -2.78 -2.41
N SER A 351 -13.01 -1.43 -2.29
CA SER A 351 -12.80 -0.70 -1.05
C SER A 351 -13.92 -0.90 -0.02
N LEU A 352 -15.08 -1.37 -0.45
CA LEU A 352 -16.22 -1.61 0.46
C LEU A 352 -16.08 -2.96 1.17
N PRO A 353 -16.58 -3.07 2.43
CA PRO A 353 -16.60 -4.34 3.15
C PRO A 353 -17.57 -5.34 2.48
N LEU A 354 -17.39 -6.65 2.74
CA LEU A 354 -18.36 -7.67 2.29
C LEU A 354 -19.72 -7.52 2.98
N ASN A 355 -19.71 -7.15 4.26
CA ASN A 355 -20.90 -7.00 5.07
C ASN A 355 -20.88 -5.69 5.81
N ALA A 356 -22.04 -5.03 5.84
CA ALA A 356 -22.31 -3.82 6.60
C ALA A 356 -23.75 -3.84 7.09
N ARG A 357 -24.06 -3.03 8.11
CA ARG A 357 -25.40 -3.00 8.72
C ARG A 357 -25.83 -1.57 8.98
N TRP A 358 -27.10 -1.30 8.78
CA TRP A 358 -27.79 -0.07 9.17
C TRP A 358 -28.94 -0.39 10.09
N GLU A 359 -28.96 0.23 11.25
CA GLU A 359 -30.07 0.14 12.19
C GLU A 359 -30.72 1.52 12.38
N TYR A 360 -32.04 1.51 12.41
CA TYR A 360 -32.79 2.73 12.63
C TYR A 360 -32.61 3.25 14.06
N MET A 361 -32.16 4.51 14.21
CA MET A 361 -31.98 5.19 15.49
C MET A 361 -31.07 4.45 16.49
N ASN A 362 -30.08 3.67 16.01
CA ASN A 362 -29.14 3.01 16.91
C ASN A 362 -28.23 4.05 17.58
N ILE A 363 -28.30 4.14 18.89
CA ILE A 363 -27.46 4.98 19.76
C ILE A 363 -26.85 4.07 20.82
N PRO A 364 -25.51 3.98 20.93
CA PRO A 364 -24.86 3.18 21.96
C PRO A 364 -25.26 3.63 23.37
N ALA A 365 -25.45 2.68 24.27
CA ALA A 365 -25.75 2.99 25.65
C ALA A 365 -24.57 3.69 26.34
N GLN A 366 -24.86 4.69 27.16
CA GLN A 366 -23.83 5.45 27.87
C GLN A 366 -22.99 4.52 28.77
N GLY A 367 -21.67 4.74 28.77
CA GLY A 367 -20.70 3.96 29.52
C GLY A 367 -20.27 2.64 28.87
N THR A 368 -20.75 2.34 27.66
CA THR A 368 -20.27 1.19 26.89
C THR A 368 -19.06 1.54 26.05
N GLU A 369 -18.27 0.53 25.62
CA GLU A 369 -17.12 0.69 24.74
C GLU A 369 -17.52 1.30 23.37
N GLU A 370 -18.72 0.96 22.88
CA GLU A 370 -19.29 1.53 21.67
C GLU A 370 -19.60 3.03 21.82
N ALA A 371 -20.01 3.47 23.00
CA ALA A 371 -20.19 4.89 23.28
C ALA A 371 -18.85 5.62 23.37
N LEU A 372 -17.85 5.01 24.00
CA LEU A 372 -16.50 5.61 24.12
C LEU A 372 -15.88 5.90 22.77
N ILE A 373 -15.87 4.95 21.84
CA ILE A 373 -15.34 5.22 20.50
C ILE A 373 -16.17 6.28 19.78
N THR A 374 -17.49 6.26 19.91
CA THR A 374 -18.37 7.25 19.28
C THR A 374 -18.05 8.69 19.76
N GLU A 375 -17.79 8.88 21.05
CA GLU A 375 -17.40 10.20 21.59
C GLU A 375 -16.04 10.68 21.03
N VAL A 376 -15.08 9.78 20.89
CA VAL A 376 -13.78 10.10 20.28
C VAL A 376 -13.93 10.50 18.81
N LEU A 377 -14.79 9.81 18.05
CA LEU A 377 -15.01 10.10 16.64
C LEU A 377 -15.74 11.44 16.39
N LYS A 378 -16.50 11.94 17.38
CA LYS A 378 -17.12 13.28 17.30
C LYS A 378 -16.12 14.42 17.49
N LYS A 379 -14.97 14.16 18.11
CA LYS A 379 -13.95 15.18 18.40
C LYS A 379 -12.57 14.61 18.08
N PRO A 380 -11.97 14.97 16.93
CA PRO A 380 -10.62 14.54 16.60
C PRO A 380 -9.64 14.81 17.75
N LYS A 381 -8.88 13.78 18.12
CA LYS A 381 -7.95 13.80 19.26
C LYS A 381 -6.51 13.96 18.77
N ASN A 382 -5.72 14.70 19.53
CA ASN A 382 -4.28 14.70 19.38
C ASN A 382 -3.69 13.50 20.13
N TRP A 383 -3.36 12.44 19.40
CA TRP A 383 -2.92 11.16 19.97
C TRP A 383 -1.51 11.21 20.55
N LEU A 384 -0.69 12.15 20.13
CA LEU A 384 0.72 12.26 20.52
C LEU A 384 1.00 13.41 21.50
N ASN A 385 -0.05 14.14 21.94
CA ASN A 385 0.06 15.29 22.84
C ASN A 385 1.04 16.37 22.35
N LEU A 386 1.00 16.69 21.04
CA LEU A 386 1.87 17.65 20.36
C LEU A 386 1.25 19.05 20.33
#